data_7cdd3a6edf920cb5939d93590d4d3a1d
#
_entry.id   7cdd3a6edf920cb5939d93590d4d3a1d
#
_cell.length_a   1.000
_cell.length_b   1.000
_cell.length_c   1.000
_cell.angle_alpha   90.00
_cell.angle_beta   90.00
_cell.angle_gamma   90.00
#
_symmetry.space_group_name_H-M   'P 1'
#
loop_
_entity.id
_entity.type
_entity.pdbx_description
1 polymer ?
#
loop_
_entity_poly.entity_id
_entity_poly.type
_entity_poly.pdbx_seq_one_letter_code
_entity_poly.pdbx_strand_id
1 'polypeptide(L)'
;MGGQDRRAVAQAPFGMTLVLDAHGLTALAANRARLEELRRRGEWPAIVPSVILTEALTGDLRRDYHENRLLRACDIWPVEELLARSAAALRSKVVTKRRPSAVDAIVVAAADQAGGAVVLSSDASDLVALARYATNEIKIAPA
;
A
#
# COMPACT_ATOMS: atom_id res chain seq x y z
N MET A 1 1.95 -22.68 -3.30
CA MET A 1 1.29 -21.91 -4.36
C MET A 1 -0.12 -21.48 -4.05
N GLY A 2 -0.72 -21.98 -3.00
CA GLY A 2 -2.08 -21.60 -2.60
C GLY A 2 -2.27 -20.10 -2.36
N GLY A 3 -1.24 -19.38 -1.90
CA GLY A 3 -1.32 -17.94 -1.70
C GLY A 3 -1.38 -17.15 -3.01
N GLN A 4 -0.75 -17.66 -4.05
CA GLN A 4 -0.76 -17.04 -5.37
C GLN A 4 -2.13 -17.20 -6.03
N ASP A 5 -2.70 -18.38 -5.95
CA ASP A 5 -4.03 -18.66 -6.49
C ASP A 5 -5.10 -17.83 -5.78
N ARG A 6 -5.01 -17.72 -4.46
CA ARG A 6 -5.91 -16.87 -3.68
C ARG A 6 -5.84 -15.41 -4.08
N ARG A 7 -4.65 -14.89 -4.39
CA ARG A 7 -4.50 -13.50 -4.85
C ARG A 7 -5.16 -13.31 -6.20
N ALA A 8 -4.95 -14.22 -7.14
CA ALA A 8 -5.57 -14.14 -8.45
C ALA A 8 -7.11 -14.15 -8.34
N VAL A 9 -7.66 -15.02 -7.49
CA VAL A 9 -9.10 -15.10 -7.26
C VAL A 9 -9.63 -13.81 -6.59
N ALA A 10 -8.91 -13.29 -5.59
CA ALA A 10 -9.30 -12.08 -4.88
C ALA A 10 -9.27 -10.82 -5.78
N GLN A 11 -8.46 -10.81 -6.81
CA GLN A 11 -8.35 -9.70 -7.74
C GLN A 11 -9.35 -9.76 -8.89
N ALA A 12 -9.90 -10.93 -9.20
CA ALA A 12 -10.91 -11.08 -10.23
C ALA A 12 -12.27 -10.67 -9.65
N PRO A 13 -13.15 -10.30 -10.39
CA PRO A 13 -13.50 -9.19 -11.25
C PRO A 13 -13.94 -7.92 -10.50
N PHE A 14 -13.88 -7.87 -9.18
CA PHE A 14 -14.53 -6.87 -8.33
C PHE A 14 -13.61 -5.77 -7.82
N GLY A 15 -12.48 -5.56 -8.43
CA GLY A 15 -11.59 -4.51 -8.04
C GLY A 15 -10.16 -5.01 -7.85
N MET A 16 -9.25 -4.09 -7.77
CA MET A 16 -7.84 -4.39 -7.57
C MET A 16 -7.53 -4.48 -6.08
N THR A 17 -6.48 -5.20 -5.75
CA THR A 17 -5.91 -5.17 -4.41
C THR A 17 -5.59 -3.74 -4.01
N LEU A 18 -5.86 -3.40 -2.76
CA LEU A 18 -5.63 -2.07 -2.23
C LEU A 18 -4.39 -2.07 -1.34
N VAL A 19 -3.53 -1.08 -1.53
CA VAL A 19 -2.36 -0.87 -0.66
C VAL A 19 -2.43 0.54 -0.09
N LEU A 20 -2.17 0.69 1.20
CA LEU A 20 -2.17 1.98 1.87
C LEU A 20 -0.76 2.41 2.22
N ASP A 21 -0.41 3.66 1.87
CA ASP A 21 0.73 4.32 2.49
C ASP A 21 0.26 5.06 3.77
N ALA A 22 1.14 5.82 4.41
CA ALA A 22 0.80 6.50 5.66
C ALA A 22 -0.33 7.51 5.47
N HIS A 23 -0.33 8.26 4.36
CA HIS A 23 -1.40 9.21 4.05
C HIS A 23 -2.72 8.50 3.78
N GLY A 24 -2.68 7.41 3.01
CA GLY A 24 -3.87 6.61 2.73
C GLY A 24 -4.47 6.01 3.99
N LEU A 25 -3.63 5.49 4.86
CA LEU A 25 -4.07 4.93 6.14
C LEU A 25 -4.75 6.00 7.01
N THR A 26 -4.11 7.14 7.20
CA THR A 26 -4.64 8.23 8.03
C THR A 26 -5.94 8.79 7.47
N ALA A 27 -5.98 9.03 6.16
CA ALA A 27 -7.18 9.55 5.50
C ALA A 27 -8.35 8.58 5.63
N LEU A 28 -8.10 7.29 5.43
CA LEU A 28 -9.14 6.28 5.48
C LEU A 28 -9.64 6.04 6.91
N ALA A 29 -8.75 6.12 7.89
CA ALA A 29 -9.12 6.03 9.30
C ALA A 29 -10.10 7.15 9.71
N ALA A 30 -10.03 8.30 9.04
CA ALA A 30 -10.91 9.44 9.28
C ALA A 30 -12.15 9.45 8.39
N ASN A 31 -12.28 8.54 7.43
CA ASN A 31 -13.38 8.55 6.46
C ASN A 31 -14.11 7.20 6.41
N ARG A 32 -15.05 7.04 7.31
CA ARG A 32 -15.81 5.80 7.43
C ARG A 32 -16.64 5.48 6.18
N ALA A 33 -17.20 6.49 5.55
CA ALA A 33 -18.04 6.29 4.36
C ALA A 33 -17.21 5.70 3.21
N ARG A 34 -16.01 6.19 3.01
CA ARG A 34 -15.12 5.67 1.97
C ARG A 34 -14.66 4.24 2.28
N LEU A 35 -14.38 3.95 3.54
CA LEU A 35 -14.03 2.59 3.97
C LEU A 35 -15.15 1.61 3.66
N GLU A 36 -16.38 1.96 3.99
CA GLU A 36 -17.54 1.11 3.70
C GLU A 36 -17.74 0.89 2.19
N GLU A 37 -17.50 1.95 1.39
CA GLU A 37 -17.55 1.82 -0.07
C GLU A 37 -16.50 0.84 -0.59
N LEU A 38 -15.27 0.94 -0.12
CA LEU A 38 -14.19 0.04 -0.53
C LEU A 38 -14.51 -1.42 -0.14
N ARG A 39 -15.08 -1.62 1.03
CA ARG A 39 -15.52 -2.94 1.47
C ARG A 39 -16.60 -3.51 0.54
N ARG A 40 -17.59 -2.70 0.18
CA ARG A 40 -18.66 -3.14 -0.71
C ARG A 40 -18.15 -3.49 -2.10
N ARG A 41 -17.09 -2.82 -2.55
CA ARG A 41 -16.49 -3.07 -3.85
C ARG A 41 -15.55 -4.28 -3.87
N GLY A 42 -15.37 -4.95 -2.75
CA GLY A 42 -14.49 -6.11 -2.65
C GLY A 42 -13.00 -5.78 -2.66
N GLU A 43 -12.64 -4.53 -2.39
CA GLU A 43 -11.25 -4.08 -2.35
C GLU A 43 -10.61 -4.22 -0.97
N TRP A 44 -11.31 -4.80 -0.04
CA TRP A 44 -10.85 -4.99 1.32
C TRP A 44 -10.61 -6.47 1.61
N PRO A 45 -9.62 -6.86 2.44
CA PRO A 45 -8.74 -6.01 3.26
C PRO A 45 -7.63 -5.35 2.46
N ALA A 46 -7.21 -4.17 2.92
CA ALA A 46 -6.07 -3.47 2.34
C ALA A 46 -4.77 -4.07 2.87
N ILE A 47 -3.75 -4.04 2.04
CA ILE A 47 -2.39 -4.39 2.42
C ILE A 47 -1.70 -3.14 2.97
N VAL A 48 -1.02 -3.28 4.09
CA VAL A 48 -0.21 -2.22 4.69
C VAL A 48 1.19 -2.78 4.97
N PRO A 49 2.22 -2.34 4.25
CA PRO A 49 3.58 -2.73 4.62
C PRO A 49 3.90 -2.27 6.04
N SER A 50 4.54 -3.12 6.83
CA SER A 50 4.75 -2.85 8.25
C SER A 50 5.54 -1.57 8.53
N VAL A 51 6.39 -1.13 7.61
CA VAL A 51 7.14 0.13 7.75
C VAL A 51 6.20 1.35 7.81
N ILE A 52 5.01 1.25 7.23
CA ILE A 52 4.03 2.34 7.25
C ILE A 52 3.60 2.69 8.67
N LEU A 53 3.57 1.72 9.56
CA LEU A 53 3.24 1.96 10.96
C LEU A 53 4.19 2.96 11.62
N THR A 54 5.45 2.95 11.21
CA THR A 54 6.46 3.88 11.74
C THR A 54 6.16 5.33 11.38
N GLU A 55 5.58 5.56 10.21
CA GLU A 55 5.22 6.90 9.75
C GLU A 55 3.85 7.35 10.24
N ALA A 56 2.89 6.41 10.24
CA ALA A 56 1.48 6.74 10.51
C ALA A 56 1.15 6.84 11.99
N LEU A 57 1.84 6.06 12.83
CA LEU A 57 1.53 6.02 14.27
C LEU A 57 2.46 6.93 15.06
N THR A 58 1.91 7.52 16.12
CA THR A 58 2.66 8.38 17.03
C THR A 58 3.27 7.62 18.20
N GLY A 59 2.77 6.40 18.48
CA GLY A 59 3.11 5.62 19.66
C GLY A 59 2.20 5.91 20.86
N ASP A 60 1.31 6.88 20.72
CA ASP A 60 0.31 7.20 21.76
C ASP A 60 -1.01 6.52 21.41
N LEU A 61 -1.47 5.61 22.25
CA LEU A 61 -2.66 4.80 21.97
C LEU A 61 -3.94 5.63 21.78
N ARG A 62 -4.04 6.77 22.46
CA ARG A 62 -5.19 7.66 22.30
C ARG A 62 -5.19 8.36 20.96
N ARG A 63 -4.05 8.92 20.58
CA ARG A 63 -3.88 9.61 19.29
C ARG A 63 -4.03 8.64 18.13
N ASP A 64 -3.54 7.42 18.30
CA ASP A 64 -3.51 6.42 17.24
C ASP A 64 -4.78 5.53 17.22
N TYR A 65 -5.79 5.87 17.98
CA TYR A 65 -6.98 5.02 18.17
C TYR A 65 -7.62 4.61 16.84
N HIS A 66 -7.90 5.57 15.97
CA HIS A 66 -8.58 5.30 14.70
C HIS A 66 -7.69 4.52 13.73
N GLU A 67 -6.42 4.88 13.66
CA GLU A 67 -5.44 4.16 12.85
C GLU A 67 -5.27 2.72 13.32
N ASN A 68 -5.12 2.50 14.61
CA ASN A 68 -4.99 1.16 15.16
C ASN A 68 -6.25 0.32 14.93
N ARG A 69 -7.41 0.93 15.04
CA ARG A 69 -8.67 0.24 14.76
C ARG A 69 -8.73 -0.21 13.29
N LEU A 70 -8.34 0.66 12.38
CA LEU A 70 -8.30 0.32 10.95
C LEU A 70 -7.27 -0.76 10.66
N LEU A 71 -6.09 -0.66 11.26
CA LEU A 71 -5.00 -1.64 11.06
C LEU A 71 -5.39 -3.05 11.45
N ARG A 72 -6.26 -3.23 12.45
CA ARG A 72 -6.75 -4.57 12.84
C ARG A 72 -7.54 -5.24 11.71
N ALA A 73 -8.12 -4.45 10.82
CA ALA A 73 -8.87 -4.96 9.67
C ALA A 73 -8.02 -5.05 8.41
N CYS A 74 -6.77 -4.63 8.46
CA CYS A 74 -5.85 -4.67 7.33
C CYS A 74 -5.01 -5.94 7.35
N ASP A 75 -4.43 -6.24 6.19
CA ASP A 75 -3.41 -7.28 6.03
C ASP A 75 -2.03 -6.61 6.12
N ILE A 76 -1.39 -6.73 7.26
CA ILE A 76 -0.08 -6.11 7.49
C ILE A 76 1.01 -7.03 6.96
N TRP A 77 1.76 -6.55 5.98
CA TRP A 77 2.84 -7.30 5.37
C TRP A 77 4.19 -6.94 6.00
N PRO A 78 4.88 -7.91 6.61
CA PRO A 78 6.23 -7.66 7.09
C PRO A 78 7.16 -7.23 5.95
N VAL A 79 8.05 -6.29 6.22
CA VAL A 79 9.08 -5.90 5.26
C VAL A 79 10.25 -6.86 5.43
N GLU A 80 10.16 -7.97 4.71
CA GLU A 80 11.20 -9.01 4.72
C GLU A 80 12.29 -8.69 3.69
N GLU A 81 13.37 -9.44 3.74
CA GLU A 81 14.54 -9.19 2.89
C GLU A 81 14.17 -9.13 1.40
N LEU A 82 13.37 -10.07 0.92
CA LEU A 82 12.99 -10.12 -0.50
C LEU A 82 12.24 -8.87 -0.92
N LEU A 83 11.27 -8.44 -0.12
CA LEU A 83 10.50 -7.22 -0.40
C LEU A 83 11.43 -5.99 -0.38
N ALA A 84 12.30 -5.90 0.60
CA ALA A 84 13.24 -4.79 0.71
C ALA A 84 14.19 -4.71 -0.50
N ARG A 85 14.68 -5.86 -0.98
CA ARG A 85 15.53 -5.92 -2.18
C ARG A 85 14.78 -5.51 -3.44
N SER A 86 13.52 -5.92 -3.57
CA SER A 86 12.68 -5.50 -4.69
C SER A 86 12.45 -3.99 -4.67
N ALA A 87 12.23 -3.42 -3.50
CA ALA A 87 12.10 -1.97 -3.34
C ALA A 87 13.39 -1.23 -3.72
N ALA A 88 14.53 -1.75 -3.30
CA ALA A 88 15.83 -1.17 -3.65
C ALA A 88 16.05 -1.18 -5.17
N ALA A 89 15.67 -2.27 -5.84
CA ALA A 89 15.79 -2.37 -7.30
C ALA A 89 14.91 -1.35 -8.01
N LEU A 90 13.67 -1.17 -7.59
CA LEU A 90 12.77 -0.14 -8.14
C LEU A 90 13.36 1.26 -7.93
N ARG A 91 13.80 1.53 -6.72
CA ARG A 91 14.35 2.84 -6.35
C ARG A 91 15.57 3.21 -7.20
N SER A 92 16.40 2.24 -7.53
CA SER A 92 17.61 2.46 -8.33
C SER A 92 17.32 2.81 -9.79
N LYS A 93 16.14 2.43 -10.29
CA LYS A 93 15.76 2.70 -11.68
C LYS A 93 15.23 4.11 -11.91
N VAL A 94 14.80 4.78 -10.86
CA VAL A 94 14.25 6.13 -10.98
C VAL A 94 15.40 7.12 -11.06
N VAL A 95 15.55 7.75 -12.23
CA VAL A 95 16.60 8.73 -12.50
C VAL A 95 16.00 10.12 -12.38
N THR A 96 16.12 10.72 -11.21
CA THR A 96 15.65 12.06 -10.92
C THR A 96 16.68 12.79 -10.06
N LYS A 97 16.58 14.14 -9.98
CA LYS A 97 17.47 14.92 -9.12
C LYS A 97 17.41 14.47 -7.67
N ARG A 98 16.24 14.02 -7.24
CA ARG A 98 15.98 13.54 -5.89
C ARG A 98 15.52 12.10 -5.97
N ARG A 99 16.21 11.22 -5.27
CA ARG A 99 15.78 9.81 -5.20
C ARG A 99 14.43 9.71 -4.49
N PRO A 100 13.53 8.83 -4.97
CA PRO A 100 12.30 8.54 -4.24
C PRO A 100 12.61 8.01 -2.85
N SER A 101 11.69 8.20 -1.92
CA SER A 101 11.87 7.69 -0.56
C SER A 101 11.92 6.17 -0.55
N ALA A 102 12.68 5.62 0.40
CA ALA A 102 12.75 4.17 0.59
C ALA A 102 11.38 3.59 0.96
N VAL A 103 10.59 4.32 1.74
CA VAL A 103 9.25 3.87 2.15
C VAL A 103 8.31 3.81 0.96
N ASP A 104 8.31 4.81 0.09
CA ASP A 104 7.50 4.78 -1.14
C ASP A 104 7.89 3.60 -2.04
N ALA A 105 9.19 3.32 -2.14
CA ALA A 105 9.67 2.17 -2.89
C ALA A 105 9.14 0.84 -2.31
N ILE A 106 9.07 0.73 -1.00
CA ILE A 106 8.52 -0.46 -0.34
C ILE A 106 7.01 -0.59 -0.63
N VAL A 107 6.27 0.52 -0.62
CA VAL A 107 4.85 0.53 -0.94
C VAL A 107 4.61 0.01 -2.36
N VAL A 108 5.36 0.53 -3.33
CA VAL A 108 5.24 0.10 -4.73
C VAL A 108 5.68 -1.35 -4.90
N ALA A 109 6.76 -1.77 -4.24
CA ALA A 109 7.21 -3.16 -4.30
C ALA A 109 6.17 -4.12 -3.72
N ALA A 110 5.50 -3.75 -2.64
CA ALA A 110 4.42 -4.55 -2.06
C ALA A 110 3.24 -4.67 -3.04
N ALA A 111 2.85 -3.57 -3.67
CA ALA A 111 1.79 -3.56 -4.68
C ALA A 111 2.15 -4.46 -5.87
N ASP A 112 3.40 -4.44 -6.30
CA ASP A 112 3.88 -5.27 -7.39
C ASP A 112 3.90 -6.76 -7.00
N GLN A 113 4.36 -7.06 -5.79
CA GLN A 113 4.38 -8.42 -5.25
C GLN A 113 2.96 -8.99 -5.12
N ALA A 114 1.98 -8.14 -4.87
CA ALA A 114 0.57 -8.53 -4.81
C ALA A 114 -0.02 -8.83 -6.20
N GLY A 115 0.72 -8.62 -7.28
CA GLY A 115 0.25 -8.84 -8.64
C GLY A 115 -0.39 -7.62 -9.27
N GLY A 116 -0.15 -6.45 -8.74
CA GLY A 116 -0.76 -5.19 -9.12
C GLY A 116 -1.77 -4.74 -8.07
N ALA A 117 -1.94 -3.45 -7.96
CA ALA A 117 -2.79 -2.88 -6.90
C ALA A 117 -3.15 -1.43 -7.19
N VAL A 118 -4.10 -0.93 -6.41
CA VAL A 118 -4.34 0.51 -6.27
C VAL A 118 -3.70 0.95 -4.96
N VAL A 119 -2.85 1.96 -5.02
CA VAL A 119 -2.24 2.57 -3.84
C VAL A 119 -3.01 3.86 -3.53
N LEU A 120 -3.54 3.96 -2.32
CA LEU A 120 -4.16 5.20 -1.85
C LEU A 120 -3.10 6.09 -1.20
N SER A 121 -2.97 7.30 -1.71
CA SER A 121 -2.02 8.28 -1.19
C SER A 121 -2.46 9.69 -1.56
N SER A 122 -2.10 10.67 -0.75
CA SER A 122 -2.23 12.10 -1.09
C SER A 122 -0.95 12.71 -1.64
N ASP A 123 0.15 11.96 -1.67
CA ASP A 123 1.42 12.41 -2.24
C ASP A 123 1.89 11.38 -3.28
N ALA A 124 1.49 11.60 -4.51
CA ALA A 124 1.62 10.60 -5.57
C ALA A 124 2.90 10.67 -6.39
N SER A 125 3.67 11.76 -6.33
CA SER A 125 4.75 11.99 -7.30
C SER A 125 5.81 10.89 -7.31
N ASP A 126 6.35 10.53 -6.16
CA ASP A 126 7.36 9.47 -6.05
C ASP A 126 6.76 8.09 -6.37
N LEU A 127 5.52 7.86 -5.94
CA LEU A 127 4.84 6.60 -6.19
C LEU A 127 4.60 6.36 -7.69
N VAL A 128 4.18 7.40 -8.40
CA VAL A 128 3.99 7.32 -9.87
C VAL A 128 5.29 7.03 -10.58
N ALA A 129 6.38 7.71 -10.18
CA ALA A 129 7.69 7.51 -10.78
C ALA A 129 8.18 6.07 -10.58
N LEU A 130 8.01 5.52 -9.39
CA LEU A 130 8.39 4.15 -9.06
C LEU A 130 7.52 3.13 -9.77
N ALA A 131 6.22 3.37 -9.86
CA ALA A 131 5.25 2.45 -10.46
C ALA A 131 5.53 2.18 -11.93
N ARG A 132 6.17 3.11 -12.63
CA ARG A 132 6.57 2.93 -14.03
C ARG A 132 7.50 1.74 -14.25
N TYR A 133 8.26 1.39 -13.24
CA TYR A 133 9.24 0.30 -13.32
C TYR A 133 8.75 -1.01 -12.70
N ALA A 134 7.53 -1.03 -12.21
CA ALA A 134 6.92 -2.24 -11.68
C ALA A 134 6.58 -3.22 -12.81
N THR A 135 6.50 -4.50 -12.49
CA THR A 135 6.13 -5.54 -13.43
C THR A 135 4.64 -5.55 -13.72
N ASN A 136 3.84 -5.29 -12.69
CA ASN A 136 2.39 -5.31 -12.76
C ASN A 136 1.82 -3.89 -12.78
N GLU A 137 0.56 -3.76 -13.17
CA GLU A 137 -0.13 -2.48 -13.18
C GLU A 137 -0.37 -1.99 -11.77
N ILE A 138 0.09 -0.78 -11.48
CA ILE A 138 -0.11 -0.12 -10.20
C ILE A 138 -0.73 1.24 -10.47
N LYS A 139 -1.91 1.46 -9.91
CA LYS A 139 -2.61 2.74 -9.99
C LYS A 139 -2.43 3.49 -8.68
N ILE A 140 -2.23 4.80 -8.78
CA ILE A 140 -2.14 5.66 -7.61
C ILE A 140 -3.43 6.47 -7.56
N ALA A 141 -4.20 6.33 -6.49
CA ALA A 141 -5.47 7.01 -6.32
C ALA A 141 -5.41 7.94 -5.11
N PRO A 142 -6.16 9.05 -5.13
CA PRO A 142 -6.20 9.97 -4.00
C PRO A 142 -6.83 9.32 -2.77
N ALA A 143 -6.24 9.63 -1.63
CA ALA A 143 -6.74 9.15 -0.35
C ALA A 143 -7.92 9.97 0.17
#